data_bff94e906fbc0cacd28ce6200a24a100
#
_entry.id   bff94e906fbc0cacd28ce6200a24a100
#
_cell.length_a   1.000
_cell.length_b   1.000
_cell.length_c   1.000
_cell.angle_alpha   90.00
_cell.angle_beta   90.00
_cell.angle_gamma   90.00
#
_symmetry.space_group_name_H-M   'P 1'
#
loop_
_entity.id
_entity.type
_entity.pdbx_description
1 polymer ?
#
loop_
_entity_poly.entity_id
_entity_poly.type
_entity_poly.pdbx_seq_one_letter_code
_entity_poly.pdbx_strand_id
1 'polypeptide(L)'
;DCSFSKVCRGGGIWISKDGIAPYEQITDKRVYPPVKGEFEDPVIWRDSLQYHLIVNDWLGRIAFYQRSKDGIHWVTEQGEAYVPGISFHRDGHVEHWFKYERPKVFQDKQGRVEQMNFAVIDTVKWDDHGNDNHSSKNICIPMNKGMLLSVLNKKPITASTETIRVKVLAEEGFDPLREIDVPSLRFGSSRFIQRSELRQRV
;
A
#
# COMPACT_ATOMS: atom_id res chain seq x y z
N ASP A 1 -15.05 8.61 13.87
CA ASP A 1 -14.29 9.38 14.87
C ASP A 1 -13.96 8.45 16.04
N CYS A 2 -12.74 7.92 16.03
CA CYS A 2 -12.26 6.97 17.04
C CYS A 2 -11.66 7.65 18.28
N SER A 3 -11.81 8.95 18.41
CA SER A 3 -11.17 9.73 19.48
C SER A 3 -11.60 9.34 20.90
N PHE A 4 -12.65 8.54 21.05
CA PHE A 4 -13.30 8.33 22.34
C PHE A 4 -13.31 6.88 22.85
N SER A 5 -12.76 5.91 22.17
CA SER A 5 -12.76 4.57 22.69
C SER A 5 -11.43 3.84 22.54
N LYS A 6 -11.00 3.18 23.61
CA LYS A 6 -9.92 2.19 23.57
C LYS A 6 -10.13 1.10 22.51
N VAL A 7 -11.36 0.92 22.05
CA VAL A 7 -11.75 -0.07 21.04
C VAL A 7 -11.30 0.33 19.64
N CYS A 8 -11.33 1.62 19.32
CA CYS A 8 -10.83 2.11 18.03
C CYS A 8 -9.32 1.93 17.85
N ARG A 9 -8.56 1.96 18.92
CA ARG A 9 -7.12 1.61 18.93
C ARG A 9 -6.88 0.12 18.77
N GLY A 10 -7.94 -0.68 18.81
CA GLY A 10 -7.87 -2.15 18.72
C GLY A 10 -7.46 -2.67 17.33
N GLY A 11 -7.77 -1.94 16.26
CA GLY A 11 -7.41 -2.32 14.89
C GLY A 11 -8.02 -3.65 14.46
N GLY A 12 -9.25 -3.95 14.88
CA GLY A 12 -10.00 -5.14 14.44
C GLY A 12 -10.70 -4.91 13.10
N ILE A 13 -11.03 -5.99 12.40
CA ILE A 13 -11.82 -5.97 11.17
C ILE A 13 -13.29 -6.18 11.49
N TRP A 14 -14.11 -5.30 10.98
CA TRP A 14 -15.56 -5.37 11.07
C TRP A 14 -16.14 -5.45 9.67
N ILE A 15 -17.13 -6.29 9.48
CA ILE A 15 -17.82 -6.46 8.20
C ILE A 15 -19.28 -6.12 8.33
N SER A 16 -19.86 -5.69 7.23
CA SER A 16 -21.31 -5.58 7.03
C SER A 16 -21.67 -6.33 5.76
N LYS A 17 -22.86 -6.89 5.72
CA LYS A 17 -23.36 -7.65 4.58
C LYS A 17 -23.58 -6.79 3.34
N ASP A 18 -23.94 -5.54 3.53
CA ASP A 18 -24.36 -4.60 2.48
C ASP A 18 -23.72 -3.20 2.60
N GLY A 19 -22.75 -3.03 3.52
CA GLY A 19 -22.13 -1.74 3.80
C GLY A 19 -22.89 -0.88 4.81
N ILE A 20 -24.04 -1.37 5.32
CA ILE A 20 -24.90 -0.69 6.30
C ILE A 20 -24.84 -1.47 7.63
N ALA A 21 -25.09 -0.79 8.73
CA ALA A 21 -25.19 -1.45 10.04
C ALA A 21 -26.30 -2.52 10.07
N PRO A 22 -26.15 -3.62 10.81
CA PRO A 22 -25.12 -3.84 11.82
C PRO A 22 -23.78 -4.31 11.22
N TYR A 23 -22.71 -3.91 11.88
CA TYR A 23 -21.36 -4.43 11.60
C TYR A 23 -20.99 -5.51 12.61
N GLU A 24 -20.37 -6.57 12.14
CA GLU A 24 -19.91 -7.70 12.94
C GLU A 24 -18.37 -7.73 12.96
N GLN A 25 -17.80 -7.83 14.16
CA GLN A 25 -16.36 -7.98 14.31
C GLN A 25 -15.96 -9.42 13.99
N ILE A 26 -15.03 -9.57 13.04
CA ILE A 26 -14.56 -10.88 12.57
C ILE A 26 -13.14 -11.22 13.04
N THR A 27 -12.43 -10.29 13.66
CA THR A 27 -11.10 -10.57 14.23
C THR A 27 -11.10 -10.36 15.73
N ASP A 28 -10.60 -11.34 16.46
CA ASP A 28 -10.45 -11.28 17.93
C ASP A 28 -9.24 -10.45 18.36
N LYS A 29 -8.28 -10.29 17.44
CA LYS A 29 -6.99 -9.66 17.71
C LYS A 29 -6.80 -8.43 16.83
N ARG A 30 -5.94 -7.56 17.32
CA ARG A 30 -5.43 -6.42 16.57
C ARG A 30 -4.75 -6.92 15.28
N VAL A 31 -5.14 -6.34 14.15
CA VAL A 31 -4.56 -6.62 12.82
C VAL A 31 -3.43 -5.65 12.44
N TYR A 32 -3.24 -4.57 13.19
CA TYR A 32 -2.16 -3.63 12.98
C TYR A 32 -0.78 -4.25 13.19
N PRO A 33 0.29 -3.65 12.65
CA PRO A 33 1.64 -4.17 12.76
C PRO A 33 2.02 -4.50 14.22
N PRO A 34 2.75 -5.59 14.47
CA PRO A 34 3.16 -6.01 15.81
C PRO A 34 4.38 -5.19 16.30
N VAL A 35 4.34 -3.89 16.10
CA VAL A 35 5.37 -2.93 16.52
C VAL A 35 4.76 -1.89 17.45
N LYS A 36 5.61 -1.20 18.20
CA LYS A 36 5.17 -0.06 19.01
C LYS A 36 4.93 1.12 18.09
N GLY A 37 3.73 1.71 18.17
CA GLY A 37 3.35 2.88 17.38
C GLY A 37 1.95 3.37 17.77
N GLU A 38 1.63 4.57 17.33
CA GLU A 38 0.30 5.19 17.47
C GLU A 38 -0.38 5.18 16.10
N PHE A 39 -1.17 4.14 15.86
CA PHE A 39 -1.75 3.86 14.56
C PHE A 39 -3.10 4.53 14.35
N GLU A 40 -3.23 5.16 13.19
CA GLU A 40 -4.47 5.80 12.74
C GLU A 40 -4.60 5.74 11.21
N ASP A 41 -5.69 6.28 10.67
CA ASP A 41 -5.96 6.41 9.25
C ASP A 41 -5.75 5.13 8.43
N PRO A 42 -6.30 3.99 8.82
CA PRO A 42 -6.18 2.78 8.01
C PRO A 42 -6.89 2.96 6.66
N VAL A 43 -6.24 2.52 5.60
CA VAL A 43 -6.88 2.32 4.30
C VAL A 43 -6.77 0.86 3.90
N ILE A 44 -7.91 0.27 3.57
CA ILE A 44 -8.01 -1.11 3.12
C ILE A 44 -8.56 -1.15 1.70
N TRP A 45 -8.00 -2.00 0.87
CA TRP A 45 -8.53 -2.28 -0.46
C TRP A 45 -8.30 -3.73 -0.83
N ARG A 46 -8.91 -4.15 -1.93
CA ARG A 46 -8.75 -5.50 -2.48
C ARG A 46 -8.49 -5.41 -3.97
N ASP A 47 -7.52 -6.18 -4.42
CA ASP A 47 -7.34 -6.51 -5.84
C ASP A 47 -7.83 -7.94 -6.15
N SER A 48 -7.52 -8.44 -7.34
CA SER A 48 -7.88 -9.80 -7.76
C SER A 48 -7.16 -10.90 -6.97
N LEU A 49 -6.10 -10.57 -6.24
CA LEU A 49 -5.21 -11.52 -5.58
C LEU A 49 -5.43 -11.57 -4.06
N GLN A 50 -5.65 -10.40 -3.43
CA GLN A 50 -5.62 -10.29 -1.97
C GLN A 50 -6.20 -8.96 -1.46
N TYR A 51 -6.29 -8.87 -0.14
CA TYR A 51 -6.53 -7.63 0.58
C TYR A 51 -5.21 -6.95 0.93
N HIS A 52 -5.25 -5.63 0.97
CA HIS A 52 -4.15 -4.75 1.31
C HIS A 52 -4.61 -3.80 2.40
N LEU A 53 -3.71 -3.45 3.30
CA LEU A 53 -3.94 -2.48 4.36
C LEU A 53 -2.69 -1.61 4.50
N ILE A 54 -2.87 -0.32 4.45
CA ILE A 54 -1.87 0.65 4.92
C ILE A 54 -2.42 1.31 6.18
N VAL A 55 -1.59 1.45 7.18
CA VAL A 55 -1.91 2.16 8.41
C VAL A 55 -0.79 3.14 8.76
N ASN A 56 -1.18 4.36 9.11
CA ASN A 56 -0.27 5.42 9.47
C ASN A 56 0.14 5.33 10.95
N ASP A 57 1.42 5.47 11.25
CA ASP A 57 1.93 5.77 12.59
C ASP A 57 2.18 7.28 12.67
N TRP A 58 1.25 7.98 13.28
CA TRP A 58 1.27 9.45 13.27
C TRP A 58 2.41 10.06 14.09
N LEU A 59 2.91 9.38 15.13
CA LEU A 59 4.08 9.82 15.88
C LEU A 59 5.37 9.58 15.12
N GLY A 60 5.50 8.39 14.50
CA GLY A 60 6.63 8.04 13.66
C GLY A 60 6.64 8.77 12.31
N ARG A 61 5.53 9.33 11.89
CA ARG A 61 5.33 9.93 10.56
C ARG A 61 5.65 8.98 9.42
N ILE A 62 5.36 7.70 9.61
CA ILE A 62 5.57 6.62 8.63
C ILE A 62 4.29 5.83 8.50
N ALA A 63 4.24 4.96 7.50
CA ALA A 63 3.14 4.01 7.39
C ALA A 63 3.66 2.59 7.17
N PHE A 64 2.87 1.64 7.59
CA PHE A 64 3.14 0.22 7.41
C PHE A 64 2.18 -0.39 6.40
N TYR A 65 2.69 -1.35 5.64
CA TYR A 65 1.91 -2.10 4.69
C TYR A 65 1.70 -3.53 5.16
N GLN A 66 0.47 -3.98 5.03
CA GLN A 66 0.06 -5.35 5.34
C GLN A 66 -0.78 -5.92 4.20
N ARG A 67 -0.77 -7.23 4.08
CA ARG A 67 -1.59 -7.98 3.11
C ARG A 67 -2.26 -9.17 3.76
N SER A 68 -3.38 -9.59 3.19
CA SER A 68 -4.14 -10.75 3.63
C SER A 68 -4.82 -11.44 2.46
N LYS A 69 -4.89 -12.77 2.48
CA LYS A 69 -5.65 -13.54 1.48
C LYS A 69 -7.14 -13.61 1.79
N ASP A 70 -7.51 -13.52 3.04
CA ASP A 70 -8.87 -13.72 3.54
C ASP A 70 -9.48 -12.51 4.26
N GLY A 71 -8.70 -11.44 4.47
CA GLY A 71 -9.12 -10.26 5.23
C GLY A 71 -9.07 -10.43 6.75
N ILE A 72 -8.68 -11.60 7.24
CA ILE A 72 -8.63 -11.96 8.66
C ILE A 72 -7.19 -12.12 9.14
N HIS A 73 -6.39 -12.90 8.39
CA HIS A 73 -5.00 -13.16 8.70
C HIS A 73 -4.08 -12.21 7.93
N TRP A 74 -3.43 -11.31 8.64
CA TRP A 74 -2.63 -10.25 8.06
C TRP A 74 -1.14 -10.49 8.26
N VAL A 75 -0.38 -10.23 7.23
CA VAL A 75 1.09 -10.28 7.23
C VAL A 75 1.60 -8.86 7.02
N THR A 76 2.39 -8.37 7.99
CA THR A 76 3.09 -7.10 7.85
C THR A 76 4.32 -7.30 6.97
N GLU A 77 4.44 -6.52 5.91
CA GLU A 77 5.63 -6.50 5.07
C GLU A 77 6.75 -5.68 5.72
N GLN A 78 7.97 -5.93 5.29
CA GLN A 78 9.14 -5.21 5.83
C GLN A 78 9.26 -3.82 5.20
N GLY A 79 9.72 -2.88 6.01
CA GLY A 79 9.92 -1.49 5.60
C GLY A 79 8.65 -0.66 5.75
N GLU A 80 8.79 0.61 5.47
CA GLU A 80 7.71 1.58 5.49
C GLU A 80 6.96 1.58 4.16
N ALA A 81 5.65 1.71 4.21
CA ALA A 81 4.82 1.88 3.01
C ALA A 81 5.05 3.26 2.37
N TYR A 82 5.21 4.27 3.21
CA TYR A 82 5.67 5.60 2.83
C TYR A 82 6.29 6.30 4.05
N VAL A 83 7.12 7.28 3.75
CA VAL A 83 7.69 8.26 4.70
C VAL A 83 7.45 9.66 4.16
N PRO A 84 7.41 10.68 5.01
CA PRO A 84 7.35 12.05 4.54
C PRO A 84 8.61 12.41 3.76
N GLY A 85 8.46 13.33 2.82
CA GLY A 85 9.60 13.71 2.03
C GLY A 85 9.27 14.70 0.91
N ILE A 86 10.11 14.70 -0.10
CA ILE A 86 10.04 15.61 -1.22
C ILE A 86 9.02 15.09 -2.24
N SER A 87 8.08 15.97 -2.59
CA SER A 87 7.17 15.77 -3.72
C SER A 87 7.62 16.59 -4.93
N PHE A 88 7.75 15.91 -6.06
CA PHE A 88 8.01 16.54 -7.36
C PHE A 88 6.69 16.65 -8.12
N HIS A 89 6.25 17.87 -8.34
CA HIS A 89 5.02 18.15 -9.06
C HIS A 89 5.26 18.19 -10.58
N ARG A 90 4.20 17.97 -11.38
CA ARG A 90 4.31 17.92 -12.85
C ARG A 90 4.74 19.24 -13.49
N ASP A 91 4.47 20.36 -12.84
CA ASP A 91 4.86 21.70 -13.25
C ASP A 91 6.31 22.06 -12.87
N GLY A 92 7.05 21.12 -12.27
CA GLY A 92 8.43 21.31 -11.80
C GLY A 92 8.54 21.89 -10.40
N HIS A 93 7.41 22.21 -9.76
CA HIS A 93 7.43 22.65 -8.36
C HIS A 93 7.86 21.50 -7.45
N VAL A 94 8.63 21.83 -6.41
CA VAL A 94 9.14 20.88 -5.42
C VAL A 94 8.73 21.35 -4.04
N GLU A 95 8.10 20.45 -3.30
CA GLU A 95 7.68 20.71 -1.93
C GLU A 95 8.21 19.66 -0.96
N HIS A 96 8.52 20.09 0.26
CA HIS A 96 8.92 19.22 1.36
C HIS A 96 7.75 19.10 2.34
N TRP A 97 7.22 17.91 2.48
CA TRP A 97 6.12 17.65 3.39
C TRP A 97 6.66 17.08 4.70
N PHE A 98 6.25 17.69 5.80
CA PHE A 98 6.56 17.20 7.13
C PHE A 98 5.80 15.92 7.44
N LYS A 99 4.56 15.78 6.93
CA LYS A 99 3.70 14.64 7.23
C LYS A 99 2.75 14.30 6.08
N TYR A 100 2.56 13.01 5.87
CA TYR A 100 1.49 12.42 5.05
C TYR A 100 0.49 11.74 5.96
N GLU A 101 -0.79 12.03 5.81
CA GLU A 101 -1.89 11.46 6.59
C GLU A 101 -3.07 11.07 5.68
N ARG A 102 -4.00 10.33 6.25
CA ARG A 102 -5.29 9.99 5.65
C ARG A 102 -5.19 9.45 4.23
N PRO A 103 -4.36 8.42 4.00
CA PRO A 103 -4.22 7.84 2.68
C PRO A 103 -5.57 7.37 2.15
N LYS A 104 -5.78 7.56 0.86
CA LYS A 104 -6.90 6.98 0.10
C LYS A 104 -6.37 6.44 -1.20
N VAL A 105 -6.96 5.34 -1.68
CA VAL A 105 -6.59 4.71 -2.95
C VAL A 105 -7.71 4.84 -3.97
N PHE A 106 -7.33 5.09 -5.21
CA PHE A 106 -8.18 4.88 -6.38
C PHE A 106 -7.71 3.64 -7.10
N GLN A 107 -8.65 2.79 -7.47
CA GLN A 107 -8.39 1.51 -8.12
C GLN A 107 -8.95 1.51 -9.54
N ASP A 108 -8.24 0.81 -10.43
CA ASP A 108 -8.75 0.50 -11.75
C ASP A 108 -9.82 -0.61 -11.69
N LYS A 109 -10.36 -0.99 -12.85
CA LYS A 109 -11.38 -2.04 -12.97
C LYS A 109 -10.89 -3.44 -12.54
N GLN A 110 -9.57 -3.63 -12.48
CA GLN A 110 -8.92 -4.85 -12.02
C GLN A 110 -8.55 -4.81 -10.53
N GLY A 111 -8.84 -3.71 -9.84
CA GLY A 111 -8.56 -3.52 -8.42
C GLY A 111 -7.14 -3.06 -8.13
N ARG A 112 -6.32 -2.72 -9.15
CA ARG A 112 -4.97 -2.19 -8.93
C ARG A 112 -5.04 -0.71 -8.59
N VAL A 113 -4.14 -0.26 -7.72
CA VAL A 113 -4.06 1.15 -7.33
C VAL A 113 -3.49 1.98 -8.47
N GLU A 114 -4.27 2.93 -8.98
CA GLU A 114 -3.85 3.90 -9.99
C GLU A 114 -3.34 5.19 -9.38
N GLN A 115 -3.83 5.53 -8.18
CA GLN A 115 -3.51 6.78 -7.51
C GLN A 115 -3.66 6.64 -6.01
N MET A 116 -2.77 7.27 -5.27
CA MET A 116 -2.90 7.49 -3.85
C MET A 116 -3.09 8.98 -3.57
N ASN A 117 -4.02 9.28 -2.68
CA ASN A 117 -4.27 10.64 -2.20
C ASN A 117 -3.89 10.75 -0.73
N PHE A 118 -3.33 11.88 -0.36
CA PHE A 118 -2.92 12.17 1.01
C PHE A 118 -3.35 13.56 1.43
N ALA A 119 -3.67 13.71 2.71
CA ALA A 119 -3.58 14.99 3.37
C ALA A 119 -2.13 15.20 3.79
N VAL A 120 -1.56 16.34 3.44
CA VAL A 120 -0.16 16.67 3.72
C VAL A 120 -0.05 18.01 4.43
N ILE A 121 1.01 18.18 5.20
CA ILE A 121 1.34 19.42 5.89
C ILE A 121 2.86 19.61 5.89
N ASP A 122 3.32 20.83 5.78
CA ASP A 122 4.75 21.18 5.71
C ASP A 122 5.39 21.44 7.07
N THR A 123 4.59 21.50 8.13
CA THR A 123 5.06 21.71 9.51
C THR A 123 4.28 20.83 10.49
N VAL A 124 4.57 20.96 11.78
CA VAL A 124 3.77 20.34 12.83
C VAL A 124 2.39 20.99 12.93
N LYS A 125 1.37 20.19 13.18
CA LYS A 125 -0.04 20.59 13.12
C LYS A 125 -0.40 21.81 13.97
N TRP A 126 0.24 21.98 15.11
CA TRP A 126 -0.01 23.11 16.02
C TRP A 126 0.74 24.39 15.63
N ASP A 127 1.65 24.32 14.68
CA ASP A 127 2.35 25.47 14.11
C ASP A 127 1.71 25.95 12.79
N ASP A 128 0.69 25.22 12.29
CA ASP A 128 -0.09 25.61 11.11
C ASP A 128 -1.21 26.58 11.53
N HIS A 129 -0.89 27.84 11.56
CA HIS A 129 -1.83 28.93 11.84
C HIS A 129 -2.32 29.56 10.54
N GLY A 130 -3.59 29.90 10.48
CA GLY A 130 -4.25 30.34 9.25
C GLY A 130 -3.71 31.59 8.56
N ASN A 131 -2.76 32.30 9.17
CA ASN A 131 -2.15 33.52 8.66
C ASN A 131 -0.61 33.43 8.58
N ASP A 132 -0.06 32.25 8.63
CA ASP A 132 1.39 32.03 8.51
C ASP A 132 1.81 31.57 7.12
N ASN A 133 3.08 31.20 6.96
CA ASN A 133 3.64 30.70 5.70
C ASN A 133 3.51 29.18 5.52
N HIS A 134 2.92 28.49 6.48
CA HIS A 134 2.71 27.06 6.41
C HIS A 134 1.46 26.70 5.64
N SER A 135 1.43 25.49 5.09
CA SER A 135 0.29 25.01 4.32
C SER A 135 -0.01 23.55 4.55
N SER A 136 -1.30 23.24 4.55
CA SER A 136 -1.81 21.88 4.44
C SER A 136 -2.60 21.75 3.14
N LYS A 137 -2.43 20.60 2.46
CA LYS A 137 -3.03 20.35 1.15
C LYS A 137 -3.49 18.90 1.04
N ASN A 138 -4.29 18.65 0.03
CA ASN A 138 -4.49 17.31 -0.51
C ASN A 138 -3.63 17.15 -1.75
N ILE A 139 -2.83 16.09 -1.78
CA ILE A 139 -2.04 15.74 -2.96
C ILE A 139 -2.48 14.41 -3.54
N CYS A 140 -2.27 14.26 -4.83
CA CYS A 140 -2.57 13.05 -5.59
C CYS A 140 -1.27 12.53 -6.21
N ILE A 141 -0.91 11.30 -5.87
CA ILE A 141 0.28 10.64 -6.39
C ILE A 141 -0.15 9.55 -7.35
N PRO A 142 0.09 9.70 -8.67
CA PRO A 142 -0.12 8.63 -9.63
C PRO A 142 0.79 7.43 -9.30
N MET A 143 0.22 6.23 -9.36
CA MET A 143 0.95 5.00 -9.08
C MET A 143 1.27 4.26 -10.37
N ASN A 144 2.45 3.64 -10.42
CA ASN A 144 2.75 2.69 -11.47
C ASN A 144 1.96 1.41 -11.22
N LYS A 145 1.01 1.13 -12.08
CA LYS A 145 0.22 -0.11 -12.01
C LYS A 145 1.10 -1.31 -12.30
N GLY A 146 0.96 -2.36 -11.49
CA GLY A 146 1.58 -3.64 -11.81
C GLY A 146 0.98 -4.26 -13.08
N MET A 147 1.76 -5.08 -13.77
CA MET A 147 1.31 -5.80 -14.96
C MET A 147 0.21 -6.81 -14.61
N LEU A 148 -0.75 -7.01 -15.51
CA LEU A 148 -1.70 -8.11 -15.41
C LEU A 148 -1.02 -9.40 -15.83
N LEU A 149 -1.03 -10.37 -14.93
CA LEU A 149 -0.36 -11.66 -15.11
C LEU A 149 -1.38 -12.81 -15.07
N SER A 150 -1.07 -13.84 -15.85
CA SER A 150 -1.77 -15.13 -15.79
C SER A 150 -0.76 -16.26 -15.67
N VAL A 151 -0.91 -17.09 -14.63
CA VAL A 151 -0.07 -18.28 -14.45
C VAL A 151 -0.59 -19.40 -15.33
N LEU A 152 0.26 -19.96 -16.16
CA LEU A 152 -0.08 -20.99 -17.16
C LEU A 152 0.20 -22.42 -16.69
N ASN A 153 0.72 -22.62 -15.49
CA ASN A 153 0.96 -23.92 -14.91
C ASN A 153 -0.37 -24.65 -14.68
N LYS A 154 -0.52 -25.85 -15.25
CA LYS A 154 -1.72 -26.69 -15.07
C LYS A 154 -1.73 -27.42 -13.73
N LYS A 155 -0.56 -27.68 -13.15
CA LYS A 155 -0.41 -28.33 -11.84
C LYS A 155 -0.28 -27.27 -10.74
N PRO A 156 -0.68 -27.56 -9.49
CA PRO A 156 -0.43 -26.68 -8.36
C PRO A 156 1.05 -26.35 -8.24
N ILE A 157 1.33 -25.09 -7.93
CA ILE A 157 2.67 -24.60 -7.65
C ILE A 157 3.03 -24.97 -6.21
N THR A 158 4.13 -25.69 -6.04
CA THR A 158 4.65 -26.16 -4.74
C THR A 158 6.11 -25.75 -4.58
N ALA A 159 6.70 -26.02 -3.42
CA ALA A 159 8.13 -25.77 -3.17
C ALA A 159 9.07 -26.54 -4.14
N SER A 160 8.57 -27.61 -4.75
CA SER A 160 9.32 -28.42 -5.74
C SER A 160 9.08 -27.99 -7.19
N THR A 161 8.32 -26.93 -7.44
CA THR A 161 8.07 -26.44 -8.80
C THR A 161 9.30 -25.70 -9.32
N GLU A 162 9.97 -26.27 -10.29
CA GLU A 162 11.19 -25.72 -10.89
C GLU A 162 10.92 -24.59 -11.88
N THR A 163 9.76 -24.62 -12.55
CA THR A 163 9.41 -23.64 -13.60
C THR A 163 8.00 -23.14 -13.44
N ILE A 164 7.85 -21.82 -13.40
CA ILE A 164 6.57 -21.14 -13.45
C ILE A 164 6.46 -20.41 -14.79
N ARG A 165 5.44 -20.74 -15.56
CA ARG A 165 5.13 -20.06 -16.83
C ARG A 165 4.10 -18.97 -16.58
N VAL A 166 4.44 -17.75 -16.96
CA VAL A 166 3.60 -16.57 -16.76
C VAL A 166 3.33 -15.94 -18.13
N LYS A 167 2.09 -15.59 -18.38
CA LYS A 167 1.68 -14.73 -19.49
C LYS A 167 1.46 -13.32 -18.95
N VAL A 168 2.10 -12.34 -19.57
CA VAL A 168 1.79 -10.94 -19.35
C VAL A 168 0.72 -10.53 -20.36
N LEU A 169 -0.32 -9.87 -19.89
CA LEU A 169 -1.45 -9.45 -20.72
C LEU A 169 -1.19 -8.04 -21.26
N ALA A 170 -1.51 -7.82 -22.53
CA ALA A 170 -1.55 -6.48 -23.09
C ALA A 170 -2.75 -5.71 -22.52
N GLU A 171 -2.58 -4.41 -22.38
CA GLU A 171 -3.60 -3.47 -21.91
C GLU A 171 -3.59 -2.23 -22.81
N GLU A 172 -4.60 -1.38 -22.70
CA GLU A 172 -4.60 -0.10 -23.37
C GLU A 172 -3.40 0.74 -22.90
N GLY A 173 -2.56 1.15 -23.87
CA GLY A 173 -1.33 1.89 -23.58
C GLY A 173 -0.15 1.06 -23.07
N PHE A 174 -0.24 -0.29 -23.09
CA PHE A 174 0.84 -1.17 -22.71
C PHE A 174 0.93 -2.41 -23.63
N ASP A 175 2.02 -2.50 -24.39
CA ASP A 175 2.36 -3.68 -25.21
C ASP A 175 3.53 -4.44 -24.58
N PRO A 176 3.29 -5.60 -23.95
CA PRO A 176 4.33 -6.35 -23.26
C PRO A 176 5.47 -6.84 -24.18
N LEU A 177 5.23 -6.97 -25.47
CA LEU A 177 6.27 -7.40 -26.42
C LEU A 177 7.27 -6.27 -26.74
N ARG A 178 6.88 -5.02 -26.54
CA ARG A 178 7.70 -3.85 -26.85
C ARG A 178 8.29 -3.19 -25.59
N GLU A 179 7.55 -3.25 -24.47
CA GLU A 179 7.84 -2.45 -23.31
C GLU A 179 8.48 -3.24 -22.17
N ILE A 180 8.46 -4.57 -22.20
CA ILE A 180 9.11 -5.38 -21.18
C ILE A 180 10.58 -5.63 -21.55
N ASP A 181 11.46 -5.19 -20.67
CA ASP A 181 12.86 -5.62 -20.65
C ASP A 181 12.94 -7.00 -19.97
N VAL A 182 12.89 -8.05 -20.78
CA VAL A 182 12.88 -9.45 -20.30
C VAL A 182 14.07 -9.77 -19.38
N PRO A 183 15.31 -9.33 -19.66
CA PRO A 183 16.45 -9.55 -18.78
C PRO A 183 16.29 -8.93 -17.38
N SER A 184 15.52 -7.87 -17.26
CA SER A 184 15.26 -7.20 -15.98
C SER A 184 14.19 -7.88 -15.11
N LEU A 185 13.42 -8.80 -15.70
CA LEU A 185 12.32 -9.44 -14.97
C LEU A 185 12.84 -10.25 -13.78
N ARG A 186 12.16 -10.10 -12.67
CA ARG A 186 12.36 -10.88 -11.45
C ARG A 186 11.04 -11.43 -10.98
N PHE A 187 11.07 -12.65 -10.46
CA PHE A 187 9.89 -13.32 -9.91
C PHE A 187 10.20 -13.83 -8.51
N GLY A 188 9.37 -13.43 -7.54
CA GLY A 188 9.53 -13.85 -6.16
C GLY A 188 9.20 -12.74 -5.16
N SER A 189 9.45 -12.98 -3.89
CA SER A 189 9.33 -11.94 -2.89
C SER A 189 10.50 -10.94 -2.99
N SER A 190 10.26 -9.70 -2.60
CA SER A 190 11.30 -8.64 -2.56
C SER A 190 12.55 -9.06 -1.79
N ARG A 191 12.40 -9.90 -0.77
CA ARG A 191 13.53 -10.48 -0.02
C ARG A 191 14.47 -11.32 -0.86
N PHE A 192 13.94 -12.06 -1.85
CA PHE A 192 14.75 -12.87 -2.76
C PHE A 192 15.38 -12.03 -3.86
N ILE A 193 14.68 -11.00 -4.34
CA ILE A 193 15.17 -10.09 -5.36
C ILE A 193 16.41 -9.34 -4.86
N GLN A 194 16.36 -8.78 -3.67
CA GLN A 194 17.50 -8.08 -3.06
C GLN A 194 18.72 -8.98 -2.84
N ARG A 195 18.52 -10.25 -2.47
CA ARG A 195 19.63 -11.21 -2.28
C ARG A 195 20.27 -11.64 -3.59
N SER A 196 19.51 -11.71 -4.68
CA SER A 196 20.04 -12.08 -5.99
C SER A 196 20.90 -10.97 -6.60
N GLU A 197 20.54 -9.72 -6.40
CA GLU A 197 21.34 -8.57 -6.83
C GLU A 197 22.68 -8.45 -6.07
N LEU A 198 22.70 -8.79 -4.78
CA LEU A 198 23.91 -8.83 -3.99
C LEU A 198 24.88 -9.94 -4.41
N ARG A 199 24.40 -11.03 -4.99
CA ARG A 199 25.23 -12.13 -5.53
C ARG A 199 25.83 -11.85 -6.91
N GLN A 200 25.29 -10.89 -7.65
CA GLN A 200 25.82 -10.49 -8.95
C GLN A 200 26.89 -9.39 -8.87
N ARG A 201 27.16 -8.86 -7.68
CA ARG A 201 28.19 -7.82 -7.42
C ARG A 201 29.45 -8.33 -6.73
N VAL A 202 29.64 -9.66 -6.63
CA VAL A 202 30.86 -10.28 -6.07
C VAL A 202 31.62 -10.99 -7.18
#